data_a4d3dc033a8838f885eadb264cb085c8
#
_entry.id   a4d3dc033a8838f885eadb264cb085c8
#
_cell.length_a   1.000
_cell.length_b   1.000
_cell.length_c   1.000
_cell.angle_alpha   90.00
_cell.angle_beta   90.00
_cell.angle_gamma   90.00
#
_symmetry.space_group_name_H-M   'P 1'
#
loop_
_entity.id
_entity.type
_entity.pdbx_description
1 polymer ?
#
loop_
_entity_poly.entity_id
_entity_poly.type
_entity_poly.pdbx_seq_one_letter_code
_entity_poly.pdbx_strand_id
1 'polypeptide(L)'
;MIKLLALALFFVSLVIGSSAQNTINLKDIEILQHELAVAKDDTTRALKMGDLSYLNAVFNLDSCNIYGNKALQLSQQIHFARGDVRALFGIADGLSIKGDFPGSLELLFKALKLADENHFLFEPSLCLNLIGAVYWNLGDYSKAQEYYKKAKERYAVAYNDEDLRIHLKGWIDIDLASSYADINQFDSSLIALQAILKDENADPLYYPVALHMLGDVYFRVKQVNPAINAIKKAIAIDESRNDLLSIADACGFMSKIYKHLNQPDSVIYYSKNGLASAEAIGYKWSILLHCQYLAEAYEATNLNLSHQYLKKAMAINNQLYGAEKTQALQKTLAEEQQRQQQIQEQQMEKENRLKQYGFIAGLAIMLLIAFILYRNNLQKKKTNILLQHQKEKVESTLSELKSTQSQLIQSEKMASLGELTAGIAHEIQNPLNFVNNFSEVNYELVNELQEELKTGKIDEALSISNDIKDNEEKINHHGKRADAIVKGMLQHSRSSTGVKEPTNINALADEYLKLAYHGLRAKDKSFNARLKTDFDETIGNINIIPQDIGRVLLNLYNNAFYAVTEKVRQQSENYQPAVSVTVTHQQFQLLQKK
;
A
#
# COMPACT_ATOMS: atom_id res chain seq x y z
N MET A 1 -62.00 41.97 12.33
CA MET A 1 -61.16 42.31 11.17
C MET A 1 -59.66 42.17 11.46
N ILE A 2 -59.14 42.69 12.58
CA ILE A 2 -57.71 42.63 12.91
C ILE A 2 -57.18 41.21 13.15
N LYS A 3 -57.99 40.27 13.73
CA LYS A 3 -57.61 38.87 13.92
C LYS A 3 -57.56 38.04 12.61
N LEU A 4 -58.41 38.42 11.63
CA LEU A 4 -58.36 37.79 10.30
C LEU A 4 -57.18 38.29 9.47
N LEU A 5 -56.81 39.56 9.58
CA LEU A 5 -55.61 40.10 8.95
C LEU A 5 -54.32 39.50 9.56
N ALA A 6 -54.27 39.28 10.90
CA ALA A 6 -53.15 38.62 11.56
C ALA A 6 -53.01 37.14 11.17
N LEU A 7 -54.16 36.44 10.97
CA LEU A 7 -54.16 35.05 10.43
C LEU A 7 -53.74 35.00 8.99
N ALA A 8 -54.17 35.95 8.15
CA ALA A 8 -53.74 36.04 6.74
C ALA A 8 -52.27 36.41 6.61
N LEU A 9 -51.75 37.32 7.47
CA LEU A 9 -50.32 37.64 7.51
C LEU A 9 -49.48 36.49 8.05
N PHE A 10 -50.02 35.69 8.99
CA PHE A 10 -49.35 34.48 9.49
C PHE A 10 -49.33 33.37 8.43
N PHE A 11 -50.41 33.20 7.63
CA PHE A 11 -50.42 32.29 6.48
C PHE A 11 -49.56 32.80 5.33
N VAL A 12 -49.50 34.09 5.06
CA VAL A 12 -48.59 34.66 4.05
C VAL A 12 -47.13 34.58 4.50
N SER A 13 -46.81 34.74 5.79
CA SER A 13 -45.48 34.55 6.31
C SER A 13 -45.07 33.07 6.35
N LEU A 14 -46.04 32.14 6.54
CA LEU A 14 -45.81 30.69 6.40
C LEU A 14 -45.58 30.27 4.94
N VAL A 15 -46.30 30.88 3.99
CA VAL A 15 -46.13 30.61 2.55
C VAL A 15 -44.86 31.27 2.01
N ILE A 16 -44.47 32.45 2.52
CA ILE A 16 -43.19 33.10 2.12
C ILE A 16 -41.99 32.47 2.83
N GLY A 17 -42.18 31.93 4.05
CA GLY A 17 -41.14 31.16 4.75
C GLY A 17 -40.86 29.76 4.13
N SER A 18 -41.89 29.16 3.49
CA SER A 18 -41.72 27.86 2.82
C SER A 18 -41.13 27.97 1.40
N SER A 19 -41.19 29.15 0.78
CA SER A 19 -40.63 29.35 -0.58
C SER A 19 -39.15 29.73 -0.58
N ALA A 20 -38.58 30.07 0.56
CA ALA A 20 -37.17 30.47 0.65
C ALA A 20 -36.22 29.33 1.08
N GLN A 21 -36.76 28.17 1.46
CA GLN A 21 -36.00 27.00 1.89
C GLN A 21 -36.05 25.81 0.92
N ASN A 22 -36.78 25.95 -0.18
CA ASN A 22 -36.72 25.00 -1.27
C ASN A 22 -35.36 25.15 -1.93
N THR A 23 -34.41 24.15 -1.68
CA THR A 23 -33.64 24.12 -2.88
C THR A 23 -32.15 24.12 -2.88
N ILE A 24 -31.49 23.26 -2.23
CA ILE A 24 -30.09 23.06 -2.62
C ILE A 24 -30.07 22.42 -4.02
N ASN A 25 -30.85 21.38 -4.29
CA ASN A 25 -30.80 20.65 -5.56
C ASN A 25 -31.45 21.36 -6.77
N LEU A 26 -32.57 22.03 -6.58
CA LEU A 26 -33.17 22.86 -7.64
C LEU A 26 -32.31 24.08 -7.94
N LYS A 27 -31.68 24.64 -6.92
CA LYS A 27 -30.74 25.74 -7.09
C LYS A 27 -29.49 25.33 -7.85
N ASP A 28 -28.99 24.11 -7.62
CA ASP A 28 -27.84 23.56 -8.36
C ASP A 28 -28.19 23.33 -9.83
N ILE A 29 -29.39 22.84 -10.12
CA ILE A 29 -29.90 22.74 -11.50
C ILE A 29 -29.98 24.13 -12.14
N GLU A 30 -30.53 25.13 -11.45
CA GLU A 30 -30.59 26.52 -11.94
C GLU A 30 -29.21 27.11 -12.21
N ILE A 31 -28.26 26.88 -11.28
CA ILE A 31 -26.87 27.31 -11.43
C ILE A 31 -26.24 26.67 -12.66
N LEU A 32 -26.35 25.36 -12.80
CA LEU A 32 -25.79 24.63 -13.96
C LEU A 32 -26.46 25.04 -15.28
N GLN A 33 -27.77 25.31 -15.27
CA GLN A 33 -28.47 25.83 -16.44
C GLN A 33 -27.96 27.24 -16.83
N HIS A 34 -27.73 28.08 -15.85
CA HIS A 34 -27.14 29.40 -16.09
C HIS A 34 -25.68 29.24 -16.60
N GLU A 35 -24.89 28.39 -16.00
CA GLU A 35 -23.50 28.11 -16.45
C GLU A 35 -23.49 27.55 -17.87
N LEU A 36 -24.44 26.65 -18.21
CA LEU A 36 -24.59 26.13 -19.57
C LEU A 36 -24.93 27.24 -20.56
N ALA A 37 -25.80 28.16 -20.16
CA ALA A 37 -26.22 29.28 -21.04
C ALA A 37 -25.09 30.26 -21.34
N VAL A 38 -24.16 30.45 -20.41
CA VAL A 38 -23.01 31.36 -20.56
C VAL A 38 -21.73 30.66 -21.04
N ALA A 39 -21.73 29.32 -21.13
CA ALA A 39 -20.56 28.54 -21.56
C ALA A 39 -20.12 28.92 -22.97
N LYS A 40 -18.84 29.23 -23.13
CA LYS A 40 -18.27 29.76 -24.39
C LYS A 40 -17.77 28.65 -25.31
N ASP A 41 -17.38 27.52 -24.77
CA ASP A 41 -16.83 26.38 -25.50
C ASP A 41 -17.71 25.13 -25.38
N ASP A 42 -17.61 24.26 -26.36
CA ASP A 42 -18.45 23.07 -26.46
C ASP A 42 -18.06 21.98 -25.47
N THR A 43 -16.80 21.94 -24.99
CA THR A 43 -16.36 20.99 -23.96
C THR A 43 -17.03 21.30 -22.62
N THR A 44 -17.04 22.57 -22.21
CA THR A 44 -17.77 23.02 -21.02
C THR A 44 -19.26 22.77 -21.16
N ARG A 45 -19.86 23.03 -22.34
CA ARG A 45 -21.27 22.75 -22.59
C ARG A 45 -21.59 21.26 -22.44
N ALA A 46 -20.77 20.39 -23.01
CA ALA A 46 -20.94 18.95 -22.91
C ALA A 46 -20.89 18.47 -21.45
N LEU A 47 -19.92 18.92 -20.65
CA LEU A 47 -19.84 18.59 -19.23
C LEU A 47 -21.05 19.08 -18.45
N LYS A 48 -21.44 20.36 -18.60
CA LYS A 48 -22.59 20.91 -17.88
C LYS A 48 -23.90 20.21 -18.25
N MET A 49 -24.10 19.80 -19.52
CA MET A 49 -25.24 18.99 -19.91
C MET A 49 -25.18 17.58 -19.31
N GLY A 50 -23.98 16.96 -19.21
CA GLY A 50 -23.80 15.67 -18.53
C GLY A 50 -24.17 15.76 -17.03
N ASP A 51 -23.71 16.81 -16.36
CA ASP A 51 -24.00 17.07 -14.94
C ASP A 51 -25.51 17.38 -14.75
N LEU A 52 -26.13 18.14 -15.66
CA LEU A 52 -27.58 18.37 -15.65
C LEU A 52 -28.38 17.09 -15.91
N SER A 53 -27.86 16.16 -16.71
CA SER A 53 -28.48 14.84 -16.88
C SER A 53 -28.52 14.10 -15.55
N TYR A 54 -27.39 14.01 -14.86
CA TYR A 54 -27.29 13.36 -13.55
C TYR A 54 -28.22 14.00 -12.51
N LEU A 55 -28.15 15.31 -12.31
CA LEU A 55 -29.02 15.98 -11.32
C LEU A 55 -30.52 15.83 -11.64
N ASN A 56 -30.88 15.80 -12.91
CA ASN A 56 -32.28 15.61 -13.31
C ASN A 56 -32.75 14.15 -13.20
N ALA A 57 -31.87 13.17 -13.01
CA ALA A 57 -32.29 11.78 -12.87
C ALA A 57 -33.28 11.57 -11.71
N VAL A 58 -33.11 12.33 -10.62
CA VAL A 58 -33.98 12.28 -9.44
C VAL A 58 -35.26 13.12 -9.59
N PHE A 59 -35.19 14.26 -10.32
CA PHE A 59 -36.32 15.22 -10.36
C PHE A 59 -37.19 15.11 -11.62
N ASN A 60 -36.57 14.85 -12.75
CA ASN A 60 -37.25 14.86 -14.05
C ASN A 60 -36.51 13.97 -15.06
N LEU A 61 -36.94 12.72 -15.18
CA LEU A 61 -36.33 11.73 -16.06
C LEU A 61 -36.35 12.14 -17.55
N ASP A 62 -37.30 12.93 -17.98
CA ASP A 62 -37.33 13.42 -19.35
C ASP A 62 -36.22 14.45 -19.58
N SER A 63 -36.02 15.37 -18.65
CA SER A 63 -34.90 16.31 -18.67
C SER A 63 -33.57 15.59 -18.58
N CYS A 64 -33.44 14.57 -17.71
CA CYS A 64 -32.27 13.70 -17.63
C CYS A 64 -31.90 13.14 -19.00
N ASN A 65 -32.84 12.50 -19.68
CA ASN A 65 -32.60 11.92 -21.01
C ASN A 65 -32.26 12.99 -22.06
N ILE A 66 -32.97 14.14 -22.05
CA ILE A 66 -32.72 15.22 -23.01
C ILE A 66 -31.29 15.76 -22.85
N TYR A 67 -30.90 16.11 -21.63
CA TYR A 67 -29.56 16.65 -21.39
C TYR A 67 -28.46 15.60 -21.64
N GLY A 68 -28.65 14.36 -21.19
CA GLY A 68 -27.72 13.28 -21.41
C GLY A 68 -27.47 12.98 -22.88
N ASN A 69 -28.53 12.86 -23.67
CA ASN A 69 -28.39 12.61 -25.12
C ASN A 69 -27.75 13.80 -25.85
N LYS A 70 -28.09 15.03 -25.48
CA LYS A 70 -27.45 16.22 -26.05
C LYS A 70 -25.99 16.31 -25.69
N ALA A 71 -25.63 16.01 -24.43
CA ALA A 71 -24.23 15.94 -23.98
C ALA A 71 -23.46 14.90 -24.77
N LEU A 72 -24.02 13.68 -24.91
CA LEU A 72 -23.39 12.59 -25.63
C LEU A 72 -23.17 12.93 -27.12
N GLN A 73 -24.21 13.49 -27.75
CA GLN A 73 -24.10 13.90 -29.15
C GLN A 73 -23.03 14.98 -29.35
N LEU A 74 -23.01 16.01 -28.51
CA LEU A 74 -22.03 17.09 -28.61
C LEU A 74 -20.62 16.58 -28.36
N SER A 75 -20.42 15.80 -27.28
CA SER A 75 -19.08 15.29 -26.92
C SER A 75 -18.51 14.34 -27.97
N GLN A 76 -19.35 13.51 -28.61
CA GLN A 76 -18.93 12.68 -29.75
C GLN A 76 -18.54 13.52 -30.98
N GLN A 77 -19.31 14.59 -31.29
CA GLN A 77 -18.99 15.49 -32.40
C GLN A 77 -17.64 16.18 -32.24
N ILE A 78 -17.27 16.55 -30.99
CA ILE A 78 -16.01 17.24 -30.70
C ILE A 78 -14.91 16.28 -30.22
N HIS A 79 -15.14 14.96 -30.24
CA HIS A 79 -14.22 13.91 -29.77
C HIS A 79 -13.74 14.14 -28.31
N PHE A 80 -14.68 14.47 -27.43
CA PHE A 80 -14.41 14.80 -26.03
C PHE A 80 -14.82 13.65 -25.10
N ALA A 81 -13.88 12.71 -24.86
CA ALA A 81 -14.14 11.49 -24.12
C ALA A 81 -14.68 11.72 -22.69
N ARG A 82 -14.23 12.78 -21.97
CA ARG A 82 -14.76 13.10 -20.63
C ARG A 82 -16.23 13.49 -20.67
N GLY A 83 -16.66 14.23 -21.70
CA GLY A 83 -18.07 14.54 -21.93
C GLY A 83 -18.91 13.30 -22.23
N ASP A 84 -18.36 12.34 -23.01
CA ASP A 84 -19.03 11.06 -23.26
C ASP A 84 -19.25 10.30 -21.94
N VAL A 85 -18.23 10.21 -21.08
CA VAL A 85 -18.35 9.52 -19.78
C VAL A 85 -19.43 10.15 -18.91
N ARG A 86 -19.44 11.50 -18.79
CA ARG A 86 -20.43 12.21 -17.99
C ARG A 86 -21.86 12.03 -18.52
N ALA A 87 -22.02 12.09 -19.84
CA ALA A 87 -23.30 11.87 -20.48
C ALA A 87 -23.81 10.43 -20.26
N LEU A 88 -22.97 9.43 -20.49
CA LEU A 88 -23.32 8.03 -20.27
C LEU A 88 -23.68 7.76 -18.81
N PHE A 89 -22.93 8.34 -17.87
CA PHE A 89 -23.21 8.24 -16.44
C PHE A 89 -24.58 8.81 -16.07
N GLY A 90 -24.91 10.03 -16.52
CA GLY A 90 -26.21 10.64 -16.23
C GLY A 90 -27.39 9.86 -16.83
N ILE A 91 -27.25 9.37 -18.06
CA ILE A 91 -28.30 8.52 -18.71
C ILE A 91 -28.46 7.21 -17.93
N ALA A 92 -27.32 6.59 -17.51
CA ALA A 92 -27.34 5.32 -16.78
C ALA A 92 -28.03 5.45 -15.41
N ASP A 93 -27.85 6.58 -14.72
CA ASP A 93 -28.55 6.87 -13.47
C ASP A 93 -30.07 6.96 -13.68
N GLY A 94 -30.49 7.70 -14.67
CA GLY A 94 -31.92 7.76 -15.06
C GLY A 94 -32.50 6.38 -15.41
N LEU A 95 -31.76 5.50 -16.08
CA LEU A 95 -32.17 4.12 -16.35
C LEU A 95 -32.26 3.29 -15.07
N SER A 96 -31.33 3.47 -14.13
CA SER A 96 -31.37 2.79 -12.83
C SER A 96 -32.65 3.13 -12.05
N ILE A 97 -33.00 4.40 -11.97
CA ILE A 97 -34.26 4.87 -11.33
C ILE A 97 -35.49 4.31 -12.01
N LYS A 98 -35.48 4.23 -13.34
CA LYS A 98 -36.55 3.55 -14.12
C LYS A 98 -36.58 2.03 -13.92
N GLY A 99 -35.58 1.46 -13.29
CA GLY A 99 -35.42 0.01 -13.09
C GLY A 99 -34.96 -0.71 -14.37
N ASP A 100 -34.36 -0.01 -15.31
CA ASP A 100 -33.66 -0.64 -16.43
C ASP A 100 -32.20 -0.92 -16.05
N PHE A 101 -32.03 -1.83 -15.09
CA PHE A 101 -30.70 -2.22 -14.54
C PHE A 101 -29.74 -2.75 -15.61
N PRO A 102 -30.16 -3.61 -16.58
CA PRO A 102 -29.31 -4.04 -17.67
C PRO A 102 -28.76 -2.88 -18.50
N GLY A 103 -29.66 -1.98 -18.96
CA GLY A 103 -29.27 -0.80 -19.73
C GLY A 103 -28.35 0.15 -18.94
N SER A 104 -28.64 0.35 -17.64
CA SER A 104 -27.79 1.15 -16.76
C SER A 104 -26.39 0.55 -16.67
N LEU A 105 -26.25 -0.74 -16.37
CA LEU A 105 -24.95 -1.42 -16.28
C LEU A 105 -24.17 -1.39 -17.59
N GLU A 106 -24.84 -1.60 -18.74
CA GLU A 106 -24.19 -1.52 -20.05
C GLU A 106 -23.53 -0.15 -20.27
N LEU A 107 -24.28 0.93 -20.00
CA LEU A 107 -23.74 2.29 -20.14
C LEU A 107 -22.64 2.59 -19.12
N LEU A 108 -22.79 2.13 -17.88
CA LEU A 108 -21.80 2.34 -16.83
C LEU A 108 -20.48 1.60 -17.12
N PHE A 109 -20.54 0.36 -17.59
CA PHE A 109 -19.35 -0.38 -17.98
C PHE A 109 -18.67 0.25 -19.20
N LYS A 110 -19.45 0.79 -20.15
CA LYS A 110 -18.92 1.56 -21.27
C LYS A 110 -18.25 2.85 -20.82
N ALA A 111 -18.89 3.60 -19.91
CA ALA A 111 -18.35 4.83 -19.35
C ALA A 111 -17.07 4.57 -18.55
N LEU A 112 -17.08 3.54 -17.69
CA LEU A 112 -15.91 3.13 -16.89
C LEU A 112 -14.72 2.72 -17.79
N LYS A 113 -14.99 1.93 -18.83
CA LYS A 113 -13.97 1.54 -19.82
C LYS A 113 -13.35 2.78 -20.48
N LEU A 114 -14.19 3.70 -20.95
CA LEU A 114 -13.73 4.92 -21.61
C LEU A 114 -12.92 5.82 -20.65
N ALA A 115 -13.34 5.89 -19.39
CA ALA A 115 -12.62 6.64 -18.36
C ALA A 115 -11.24 6.03 -18.05
N ASP A 116 -11.16 4.70 -17.94
CA ASP A 116 -9.89 3.98 -17.71
C ASP A 116 -8.94 4.11 -18.93
N GLU A 117 -9.44 3.98 -20.16
CA GLU A 117 -8.65 4.13 -21.40
C GLU A 117 -8.07 5.54 -21.56
N ASN A 118 -8.78 6.56 -21.06
CA ASN A 118 -8.32 7.95 -21.09
C ASN A 118 -7.62 8.40 -19.80
N HIS A 119 -7.36 7.48 -18.88
CA HIS A 119 -6.68 7.73 -17.60
C HIS A 119 -7.34 8.84 -16.76
N PHE A 120 -8.67 8.95 -16.80
CA PHE A 120 -9.38 9.88 -15.94
C PHE A 120 -9.30 9.39 -14.49
N LEU A 121 -9.08 10.31 -13.56
CA LEU A 121 -8.91 9.96 -12.15
C LEU A 121 -10.25 9.92 -11.40
N PHE A 122 -11.16 10.84 -11.71
CA PHE A 122 -12.39 11.05 -10.95
C PHE A 122 -13.58 10.24 -11.50
N GLU A 123 -13.80 10.24 -12.80
CA GLU A 123 -14.95 9.63 -13.45
C GLU A 123 -15.12 8.12 -13.18
N PRO A 124 -14.03 7.33 -13.03
CA PRO A 124 -14.18 5.93 -12.63
C PRO A 124 -14.87 5.76 -11.28
N SER A 125 -14.66 6.68 -10.32
CA SER A 125 -15.31 6.59 -9.01
C SER A 125 -16.82 6.82 -9.08
N LEU A 126 -17.28 7.73 -9.95
CA LEU A 126 -18.71 7.93 -10.26
C LEU A 126 -19.34 6.64 -10.77
N CYS A 127 -18.75 6.08 -11.83
CA CYS A 127 -19.28 4.87 -12.47
C CYS A 127 -19.32 3.69 -11.50
N LEU A 128 -18.23 3.47 -10.73
CA LEU A 128 -18.14 2.38 -9.75
C LEU A 128 -19.16 2.52 -8.63
N ASN A 129 -19.41 3.74 -8.14
CA ASN A 129 -20.43 3.96 -7.12
C ASN A 129 -21.82 3.60 -7.61
N LEU A 130 -22.20 4.07 -8.80
CA LEU A 130 -23.52 3.78 -9.36
C LEU A 130 -23.67 2.31 -9.76
N ILE A 131 -22.61 1.65 -10.24
CA ILE A 131 -22.62 0.18 -10.44
C ILE A 131 -22.92 -0.52 -9.11
N GLY A 132 -22.30 -0.09 -8.01
CA GLY A 132 -22.60 -0.58 -6.66
C GLY A 132 -24.08 -0.42 -6.30
N ALA A 133 -24.67 0.75 -6.54
CA ALA A 133 -26.08 1.03 -6.30
C ALA A 133 -27.01 0.14 -7.13
N VAL A 134 -26.66 -0.13 -8.39
CA VAL A 134 -27.44 -1.07 -9.23
C VAL A 134 -27.37 -2.49 -8.68
N TYR A 135 -26.19 -2.99 -8.25
CA TYR A 135 -26.09 -4.31 -7.61
C TYR A 135 -26.86 -4.37 -6.29
N TRP A 136 -26.89 -3.27 -5.53
CA TRP A 136 -27.71 -3.18 -4.32
C TRP A 136 -29.21 -3.35 -4.65
N ASN A 137 -29.72 -2.66 -5.66
CA ASN A 137 -31.10 -2.80 -6.15
C ASN A 137 -31.42 -4.22 -6.67
N LEU A 138 -30.41 -4.94 -7.16
CA LEU A 138 -30.51 -6.34 -7.57
C LEU A 138 -30.43 -7.33 -6.40
N GLY A 139 -30.16 -6.86 -5.17
CA GLY A 139 -30.00 -7.68 -3.97
C GLY A 139 -28.64 -8.37 -3.83
N ASP A 140 -27.68 -8.08 -4.71
CA ASP A 140 -26.31 -8.59 -4.60
C ASP A 140 -25.45 -7.63 -3.75
N TYR A 141 -25.72 -7.64 -2.45
CA TYR A 141 -25.07 -6.73 -1.48
C TYR A 141 -23.56 -6.92 -1.38
N SER A 142 -23.07 -8.13 -1.63
CA SER A 142 -21.64 -8.41 -1.61
C SER A 142 -20.91 -7.71 -2.77
N LYS A 143 -21.47 -7.78 -3.97
CA LYS A 143 -20.93 -7.05 -5.12
C LYS A 143 -21.12 -5.54 -4.97
N ALA A 144 -22.24 -5.09 -4.46
CA ALA A 144 -22.46 -3.68 -4.17
C ALA A 144 -21.33 -3.12 -3.30
N GLN A 145 -21.02 -3.78 -2.18
CA GLN A 145 -19.95 -3.38 -1.30
C GLN A 145 -18.57 -3.40 -1.98
N GLU A 146 -18.29 -4.41 -2.82
CA GLU A 146 -17.04 -4.49 -3.57
C GLU A 146 -16.87 -3.26 -4.47
N TYR A 147 -17.94 -2.86 -5.20
CA TYR A 147 -17.91 -1.71 -6.09
C TYR A 147 -17.81 -0.39 -5.32
N TYR A 148 -18.47 -0.24 -4.19
CA TYR A 148 -18.33 0.95 -3.34
C TYR A 148 -16.91 1.09 -2.76
N LYS A 149 -16.25 -0.01 -2.38
CA LYS A 149 -14.85 0.01 -1.97
C LYS A 149 -13.93 0.46 -3.11
N LYS A 150 -14.13 -0.10 -4.31
CA LYS A 150 -13.38 0.32 -5.51
C LYS A 150 -13.62 1.80 -5.84
N ALA A 151 -14.85 2.28 -5.70
CA ALA A 151 -15.18 3.70 -5.89
C ALA A 151 -14.41 4.58 -4.91
N LYS A 152 -14.38 4.20 -3.63
CA LYS A 152 -13.63 4.92 -2.58
C LYS A 152 -12.13 4.95 -2.83
N GLU A 153 -11.55 3.82 -3.25
CA GLU A 153 -10.13 3.72 -3.61
C GLU A 153 -9.78 4.64 -4.79
N ARG A 154 -10.60 4.63 -5.85
CA ARG A 154 -10.42 5.50 -7.02
C ARG A 154 -10.61 6.98 -6.66
N TYR A 155 -11.60 7.30 -5.82
CA TYR A 155 -11.83 8.66 -5.35
C TYR A 155 -10.64 9.20 -4.55
N ALA A 156 -10.03 8.39 -3.69
CA ALA A 156 -8.89 8.78 -2.87
C ALA A 156 -7.67 9.21 -3.72
N VAL A 157 -7.48 8.61 -4.90
CA VAL A 157 -6.43 8.97 -5.85
C VAL A 157 -6.76 10.27 -6.61
N ALA A 158 -8.05 10.52 -6.83
CA ALA A 158 -8.54 11.68 -7.59
C ALA A 158 -8.62 12.99 -6.78
N TYR A 159 -8.16 13.01 -5.54
CA TYR A 159 -8.37 14.09 -4.55
C TYR A 159 -7.92 15.51 -5.00
N ASN A 160 -7.18 15.63 -6.07
CA ASN A 160 -6.66 16.92 -6.57
C ASN A 160 -7.45 17.55 -7.75
N ASP A 161 -8.54 16.95 -8.21
CA ASP A 161 -9.37 17.45 -9.33
C ASP A 161 -10.61 18.21 -8.81
N GLU A 162 -10.78 19.51 -9.10
CA GLU A 162 -11.63 20.43 -8.30
C GLU A 162 -13.16 20.46 -8.57
N ASP A 163 -13.67 19.97 -9.70
CA ASP A 163 -14.99 20.40 -10.18
C ASP A 163 -16.25 19.66 -9.66
N LEU A 164 -16.18 18.46 -9.06
CA LEU A 164 -17.37 17.73 -8.58
C LEU A 164 -17.18 16.97 -7.26
N ARG A 165 -16.18 17.32 -6.51
CA ARG A 165 -15.68 16.55 -5.37
C ARG A 165 -16.59 16.50 -4.16
N ILE A 166 -17.32 17.58 -3.91
CA ILE A 166 -18.02 17.77 -2.63
C ILE A 166 -19.14 16.76 -2.50
N HIS A 167 -19.85 16.51 -3.60
CA HIS A 167 -21.04 15.65 -3.58
C HIS A 167 -20.72 14.15 -3.62
N LEU A 168 -19.73 13.70 -4.40
CA LEU A 168 -19.49 12.27 -4.59
C LEU A 168 -18.92 11.57 -3.35
N LYS A 169 -18.03 12.23 -2.61
CA LYS A 169 -17.45 11.64 -1.40
C LYS A 169 -18.52 11.22 -0.40
N GLY A 170 -19.50 12.10 -0.18
CA GLY A 170 -20.61 11.83 0.73
C GLY A 170 -21.42 10.62 0.31
N TRP A 171 -21.76 10.52 -0.98
CA TRP A 171 -22.48 9.36 -1.52
C TRP A 171 -21.70 8.07 -1.35
N ILE A 172 -20.43 8.03 -1.76
CA ILE A 172 -19.59 6.84 -1.60
C ILE A 172 -19.48 6.42 -0.12
N ASP A 173 -19.32 7.37 0.78
CA ASP A 173 -19.17 7.07 2.21
C ASP A 173 -20.50 6.56 2.80
N ILE A 174 -21.66 7.10 2.40
CA ILE A 174 -22.97 6.64 2.84
C ILE A 174 -23.29 5.26 2.27
N ASP A 175 -23.10 5.06 0.98
CA ASP A 175 -23.38 3.80 0.32
C ASP A 175 -22.51 2.68 0.88
N LEU A 176 -21.24 2.96 1.10
CA LEU A 176 -20.34 2.02 1.76
C LEU A 176 -20.76 1.75 3.22
N ALA A 177 -21.13 2.79 3.97
CA ALA A 177 -21.57 2.67 5.35
C ALA A 177 -22.86 1.84 5.46
N SER A 178 -23.84 2.06 4.57
CA SER A 178 -25.08 1.28 4.54
C SER A 178 -24.83 -0.16 4.09
N SER A 179 -23.93 -0.38 3.13
CA SER A 179 -23.59 -1.72 2.65
C SER A 179 -23.02 -2.63 3.75
N TYR A 180 -22.35 -2.09 4.77
CA TYR A 180 -21.95 -2.87 5.94
C TYR A 180 -23.16 -3.46 6.68
N ALA A 181 -24.26 -2.71 6.81
CA ALA A 181 -25.48 -3.22 7.45
C ALA A 181 -26.12 -4.34 6.62
N ASP A 182 -26.07 -4.27 5.31
CA ASP A 182 -26.67 -5.25 4.40
C ASP A 182 -25.97 -6.63 4.46
N ILE A 183 -24.69 -6.63 4.84
CA ILE A 183 -23.93 -7.86 5.12
C ILE A 183 -23.81 -8.16 6.63
N ASN A 184 -24.71 -7.60 7.45
CA ASN A 184 -24.80 -7.79 8.91
C ASN A 184 -23.59 -7.27 9.73
N GLN A 185 -22.79 -6.35 9.20
CA GLN A 185 -21.72 -5.68 9.94
C GLN A 185 -22.23 -4.37 10.57
N PHE A 186 -23.18 -4.48 11.50
CA PHE A 186 -23.92 -3.35 12.05
C PHE A 186 -23.03 -2.34 12.79
N ASP A 187 -22.05 -2.82 13.57
CA ASP A 187 -21.13 -1.92 14.30
C ASP A 187 -20.32 -1.04 13.35
N SER A 188 -19.80 -1.62 12.27
CA SER A 188 -19.07 -0.88 11.24
C SER A 188 -19.94 0.16 10.56
N SER A 189 -21.19 -0.18 10.27
CA SER A 189 -22.18 0.72 9.67
C SER A 189 -22.52 1.87 10.62
N LEU A 190 -22.79 1.58 11.90
CA LEU A 190 -23.08 2.61 12.92
C LEU A 190 -21.94 3.60 13.07
N ILE A 191 -20.71 3.10 13.20
CA ILE A 191 -19.53 3.97 13.34
C ILE A 191 -19.37 4.87 12.12
N ALA A 192 -19.51 4.30 10.91
CA ALA A 192 -19.35 5.06 9.67
C ALA A 192 -20.43 6.13 9.49
N LEU A 193 -21.72 5.79 9.68
CA LEU A 193 -22.83 6.73 9.55
C LEU A 193 -22.77 7.82 10.61
N GLN A 194 -22.42 7.48 11.85
CA GLN A 194 -22.25 8.48 12.92
C GLN A 194 -21.07 9.42 12.66
N ALA A 195 -19.99 8.94 12.04
CA ALA A 195 -18.87 9.78 11.64
C ALA A 195 -19.28 10.79 10.56
N ILE A 196 -20.05 10.34 9.55
CA ILE A 196 -20.60 11.22 8.51
C ILE A 196 -21.49 12.31 9.12
N LEU A 197 -22.37 11.95 10.07
CA LEU A 197 -23.30 12.88 10.70
C LEU A 197 -22.64 13.87 11.68
N LYS A 198 -21.41 13.60 12.11
CA LYS A 198 -20.61 14.49 12.98
C LYS A 198 -19.66 15.39 12.20
N ASP A 199 -19.44 15.14 10.94
CA ASP A 199 -18.57 15.96 10.11
C ASP A 199 -19.24 17.30 9.82
N GLU A 200 -18.75 18.37 10.45
CA GLU A 200 -19.27 19.75 10.27
C GLU A 200 -19.06 20.28 8.84
N ASN A 201 -18.13 19.67 8.09
CA ASN A 201 -17.85 20.00 6.69
C ASN A 201 -18.61 19.09 5.72
N ALA A 202 -19.42 18.14 6.23
CA ALA A 202 -20.21 17.29 5.36
C ALA A 202 -21.23 18.14 4.60
N ASP A 203 -21.39 17.83 3.32
CA ASP A 203 -22.39 18.50 2.51
C ASP A 203 -23.79 18.29 3.13
N PRO A 204 -24.53 19.34 3.40
CA PRO A 204 -25.87 19.25 3.94
C PRO A 204 -26.81 18.32 3.16
N LEU A 205 -26.53 18.10 1.87
CA LEU A 205 -27.32 17.24 0.99
C LEU A 205 -27.42 15.80 1.51
N TYR A 206 -26.35 15.27 2.09
CA TYR A 206 -26.28 13.87 2.54
C TYR A 206 -26.80 13.64 3.95
N TYR A 207 -26.95 14.69 4.71
CA TYR A 207 -27.33 14.57 6.13
C TYR A 207 -28.65 13.80 6.32
N PRO A 208 -29.75 14.08 5.58
CA PRO A 208 -30.99 13.31 5.72
C PRO A 208 -30.83 11.86 5.24
N VAL A 209 -30.08 11.63 4.16
CA VAL A 209 -29.81 10.27 3.66
C VAL A 209 -29.06 9.45 4.70
N ALA A 210 -28.00 10.00 5.30
CA ALA A 210 -27.27 9.35 6.38
C ALA A 210 -28.14 9.10 7.62
N LEU A 211 -29.10 10.01 7.92
CA LEU A 211 -30.05 9.84 9.02
C LEU A 211 -31.01 8.68 8.80
N HIS A 212 -31.63 8.56 7.62
CA HIS A 212 -32.55 7.45 7.41
C HIS A 212 -31.83 6.11 7.30
N MET A 213 -30.62 6.07 6.73
CA MET A 213 -29.78 4.87 6.75
C MET A 213 -29.39 4.48 8.17
N LEU A 214 -28.99 5.45 9.01
CA LEU A 214 -28.73 5.22 10.44
C LEU A 214 -29.98 4.68 11.14
N GLY A 215 -31.16 5.19 10.78
CA GLY A 215 -32.44 4.71 11.27
C GLY A 215 -32.70 3.25 10.94
N ASP A 216 -32.42 2.80 9.69
CA ASP A 216 -32.54 1.38 9.31
C ASP A 216 -31.56 0.51 10.13
N VAL A 217 -30.32 0.97 10.32
CA VAL A 217 -29.35 0.23 11.14
C VAL A 217 -29.80 0.14 12.59
N TYR A 218 -30.28 1.24 13.21
CA TYR A 218 -30.87 1.20 14.55
C TYR A 218 -32.03 0.20 14.64
N PHE A 219 -32.88 0.14 13.63
CA PHE A 219 -33.97 -0.84 13.60
C PHE A 219 -33.46 -2.26 13.54
N ARG A 220 -32.49 -2.56 12.70
CA ARG A 220 -31.86 -3.90 12.58
C ARG A 220 -31.19 -4.36 13.89
N VAL A 221 -30.62 -3.42 14.67
CA VAL A 221 -30.08 -3.71 16.00
C VAL A 221 -31.12 -3.57 17.12
N LYS A 222 -32.43 -3.57 16.77
CA LYS A 222 -33.59 -3.55 17.69
C LYS A 222 -33.74 -2.26 18.51
N GLN A 223 -33.13 -1.17 18.12
CA GLN A 223 -33.29 0.17 18.73
C GLN A 223 -34.41 0.94 18.02
N VAL A 224 -35.66 0.57 18.27
CA VAL A 224 -36.82 1.04 17.50
C VAL A 224 -37.06 2.55 17.65
N ASN A 225 -37.00 3.10 18.88
CA ASN A 225 -37.24 4.54 19.12
C ASN A 225 -36.16 5.42 18.48
N PRO A 226 -34.86 5.14 18.64
CA PRO A 226 -33.82 5.84 17.90
C PRO A 226 -34.02 5.77 16.37
N ALA A 227 -34.42 4.62 15.83
CA ALA A 227 -34.71 4.44 14.42
C ALA A 227 -35.82 5.38 13.92
N ILE A 228 -36.98 5.38 14.59
CA ILE A 228 -38.11 6.25 14.24
C ILE A 228 -37.71 7.72 14.31
N ASN A 229 -36.99 8.14 15.35
CA ASN A 229 -36.58 9.52 15.53
C ASN A 229 -35.60 9.99 14.43
N ALA A 230 -34.64 9.16 14.07
CA ALA A 230 -33.69 9.47 13.00
C ALA A 230 -34.38 9.62 11.65
N ILE A 231 -35.27 8.67 11.28
CA ILE A 231 -35.97 8.72 10.02
C ILE A 231 -36.99 9.86 9.96
N LYS A 232 -37.73 10.16 11.05
CA LYS A 232 -38.62 11.33 11.10
C LYS A 232 -37.88 12.65 10.89
N LYS A 233 -36.69 12.76 11.48
CA LYS A 233 -35.83 13.93 11.27
C LYS A 233 -35.38 14.04 9.80
N ALA A 234 -35.02 12.91 9.17
CA ALA A 234 -34.68 12.87 7.77
C ALA A 234 -35.86 13.33 6.90
N ILE A 235 -37.04 12.72 7.08
CA ILE A 235 -38.28 13.07 6.30
C ILE A 235 -38.57 14.58 6.40
N ALA A 236 -38.49 15.17 7.60
CA ALA A 236 -38.77 16.60 7.76
C ALA A 236 -37.79 17.49 6.98
N ILE A 237 -36.54 17.09 6.88
CA ILE A 237 -35.52 17.79 6.06
C ILE A 237 -35.82 17.58 4.57
N ASP A 238 -36.09 16.35 4.15
CA ASP A 238 -36.35 16.01 2.76
C ASP A 238 -37.64 16.68 2.23
N GLU A 239 -38.69 16.73 3.06
CA GLU A 239 -39.91 17.48 2.76
C GLU A 239 -39.63 18.97 2.55
N SER A 240 -38.79 19.58 3.41
CA SER A 240 -38.41 20.98 3.26
C SER A 240 -37.66 21.28 1.96
N ARG A 241 -37.02 20.25 1.37
CA ARG A 241 -36.23 20.32 0.14
C ARG A 241 -36.96 19.79 -1.09
N ASN A 242 -38.18 19.24 -0.92
CA ASN A 242 -38.93 18.54 -1.95
C ASN A 242 -38.09 17.42 -2.62
N ASP A 243 -37.25 16.74 -1.85
CA ASP A 243 -36.45 15.59 -2.31
C ASP A 243 -37.34 14.33 -2.32
N LEU A 244 -38.04 14.13 -3.41
CA LEU A 244 -39.01 13.05 -3.54
C LEU A 244 -38.37 11.66 -3.51
N LEU A 245 -37.11 11.51 -3.93
CA LEU A 245 -36.39 10.24 -3.86
C LEU A 245 -36.15 9.86 -2.40
N SER A 246 -35.50 10.75 -1.64
CA SER A 246 -35.20 10.52 -0.24
C SER A 246 -36.45 10.36 0.62
N ILE A 247 -37.53 11.11 0.33
CA ILE A 247 -38.83 10.94 0.99
C ILE A 247 -39.39 9.53 0.73
N ALA A 248 -39.32 9.05 -0.51
CA ALA A 248 -39.83 7.72 -0.85
C ALA A 248 -39.08 6.63 -0.09
N ASP A 249 -37.75 6.70 -0.04
CA ASP A 249 -36.93 5.72 0.67
C ASP A 249 -37.14 5.78 2.19
N ALA A 250 -37.10 6.97 2.79
CA ALA A 250 -37.33 7.16 4.24
C ALA A 250 -38.73 6.68 4.67
N CYS A 251 -39.77 6.93 3.86
CA CYS A 251 -41.11 6.37 4.07
C CYS A 251 -41.13 4.85 3.97
N GLY A 252 -40.33 4.25 3.12
CA GLY A 252 -40.13 2.80 3.05
C GLY A 252 -39.59 2.22 4.34
N PHE A 253 -38.56 2.83 4.91
CA PHE A 253 -38.01 2.44 6.22
C PHE A 253 -39.05 2.61 7.34
N MET A 254 -39.81 3.70 7.36
CA MET A 254 -40.89 3.88 8.34
C MET A 254 -41.95 2.82 8.21
N SER A 255 -42.37 2.49 6.98
CA SER A 255 -43.36 1.43 6.71
C SER A 255 -42.88 0.07 7.20
N LYS A 256 -41.58 -0.27 6.99
CA LYS A 256 -40.93 -1.48 7.49
C LYS A 256 -40.98 -1.56 9.02
N ILE A 257 -40.65 -0.47 9.71
CA ILE A 257 -40.67 -0.40 11.17
C ILE A 257 -42.09 -0.57 11.71
N TYR A 258 -43.07 0.19 11.18
CA TYR A 258 -44.47 0.10 11.64
C TYR A 258 -45.14 -1.21 11.30
N LYS A 259 -44.76 -1.86 10.21
CA LYS A 259 -45.17 -3.25 9.92
C LYS A 259 -44.68 -4.19 11.02
N HIS A 260 -43.41 -4.08 11.44
CA HIS A 260 -42.88 -4.88 12.55
C HIS A 260 -43.58 -4.60 13.88
N LEU A 261 -44.03 -3.37 14.09
CA LEU A 261 -44.80 -2.97 15.28
C LEU A 261 -46.28 -3.33 15.21
N ASN A 262 -46.76 -3.99 14.15
CA ASN A 262 -48.17 -4.31 13.89
C ASN A 262 -49.09 -3.07 13.93
N GLN A 263 -48.63 -1.96 13.34
CA GLN A 263 -49.41 -0.71 13.24
C GLN A 263 -49.82 -0.42 11.80
N PRO A 264 -50.88 -1.07 11.27
CA PRO A 264 -51.27 -0.97 9.86
C PRO A 264 -51.62 0.45 9.41
N ASP A 265 -52.24 1.26 10.25
CA ASP A 265 -52.58 2.65 9.92
C ASP A 265 -51.34 3.49 9.63
N SER A 266 -50.28 3.32 10.42
CA SER A 266 -48.99 3.97 10.20
C SER A 266 -48.31 3.44 8.94
N VAL A 267 -48.35 2.13 8.68
CA VAL A 267 -47.87 1.56 7.41
C VAL A 267 -48.58 2.20 6.23
N ILE A 268 -49.92 2.31 6.27
CA ILE A 268 -50.73 2.92 5.18
C ILE A 268 -50.32 4.38 5.01
N TYR A 269 -50.18 5.14 6.09
CA TYR A 269 -49.79 6.53 6.03
C TYR A 269 -48.46 6.74 5.32
N TYR A 270 -47.39 6.10 5.81
CA TYR A 270 -46.07 6.27 5.24
C TYR A 270 -45.95 5.66 3.84
N SER A 271 -46.56 4.49 3.62
CA SER A 271 -46.50 3.88 2.29
C SER A 271 -47.28 4.68 1.22
N LYS A 272 -48.34 5.37 1.57
CA LYS A 272 -49.02 6.26 0.62
C LYS A 272 -48.17 7.48 0.28
N ASN A 273 -47.55 8.09 1.27
CA ASN A 273 -46.67 9.24 1.05
C ASN A 273 -45.46 8.84 0.19
N GLY A 274 -44.82 7.72 0.54
CA GLY A 274 -43.68 7.21 -0.24
C GLY A 274 -44.08 6.79 -1.66
N LEU A 275 -45.24 6.17 -1.82
CA LEU A 275 -45.78 5.82 -3.15
C LEU A 275 -46.01 7.06 -4.02
N ALA A 276 -46.63 8.10 -3.45
CA ALA A 276 -46.87 9.34 -4.18
C ALA A 276 -45.56 10.01 -4.63
N SER A 277 -44.58 10.06 -3.77
CA SER A 277 -43.26 10.59 -4.10
C SER A 277 -42.55 9.75 -5.18
N ALA A 278 -42.57 8.41 -5.03
CA ALA A 278 -41.96 7.50 -6.00
C ALA A 278 -42.63 7.54 -7.38
N GLU A 279 -43.97 7.67 -7.43
CA GLU A 279 -44.71 7.80 -8.68
C GLU A 279 -44.41 9.12 -9.41
N ALA A 280 -44.26 10.20 -8.67
CA ALA A 280 -43.96 11.51 -9.25
C ALA A 280 -42.63 11.54 -10.01
N ILE A 281 -41.64 10.74 -9.57
CA ILE A 281 -40.33 10.64 -10.22
C ILE A 281 -40.15 9.35 -11.04
N GLY A 282 -41.14 8.45 -11.07
CA GLY A 282 -41.05 7.18 -11.78
C GLY A 282 -40.08 6.14 -11.15
N TYR A 283 -39.81 6.22 -9.85
CA TYR A 283 -38.89 5.33 -9.11
C TYR A 283 -39.53 3.97 -8.86
N LYS A 284 -39.39 3.07 -9.82
CA LYS A 284 -40.12 1.79 -9.86
C LYS A 284 -39.84 0.88 -8.69
N TRP A 285 -38.58 0.83 -8.19
CA TRP A 285 -38.24 -0.01 -7.05
C TRP A 285 -39.04 0.40 -5.79
N SER A 286 -39.12 1.69 -5.52
CA SER A 286 -39.86 2.22 -4.39
C SER A 286 -41.38 2.08 -4.58
N ILE A 287 -41.88 2.26 -5.82
CA ILE A 287 -43.30 1.98 -6.15
C ILE A 287 -43.64 0.52 -5.81
N LEU A 288 -42.80 -0.43 -6.22
CA LEU A 288 -42.99 -1.85 -5.90
C LEU A 288 -43.06 -2.07 -4.39
N LEU A 289 -42.09 -1.55 -3.64
CA LEU A 289 -42.00 -1.68 -2.21
C LEU A 289 -43.25 -1.15 -1.47
N HIS A 290 -43.66 0.07 -1.79
CA HIS A 290 -44.81 0.69 -1.16
C HIS A 290 -46.12 0.00 -1.54
N CYS A 291 -46.25 -0.46 -2.79
CA CYS A 291 -47.43 -1.25 -3.18
C CYS A 291 -47.51 -2.57 -2.41
N GLN A 292 -46.38 -3.24 -2.13
CA GLN A 292 -46.37 -4.44 -1.30
C GLN A 292 -46.81 -4.14 0.13
N TYR A 293 -46.25 -3.09 0.77
CA TYR A 293 -46.68 -2.70 2.10
C TYR A 293 -48.15 -2.33 2.19
N LEU A 294 -48.69 -1.60 1.19
CA LEU A 294 -50.10 -1.25 1.15
C LEU A 294 -51.00 -2.46 0.91
N ALA A 295 -50.59 -3.38 0.03
CA ALA A 295 -51.32 -4.62 -0.18
C ALA A 295 -51.48 -5.42 1.10
N GLU A 296 -50.40 -5.63 1.83
CA GLU A 296 -50.40 -6.35 3.11
C GLU A 296 -51.19 -5.60 4.19
N ALA A 297 -50.97 -4.26 4.33
CA ALA A 297 -51.66 -3.48 5.36
C ALA A 297 -53.21 -3.40 5.14
N TYR A 298 -53.67 -3.50 3.89
CA TYR A 298 -55.08 -3.53 3.58
C TYR A 298 -55.70 -4.93 3.58
N GLU A 299 -54.92 -6.02 3.70
CA GLU A 299 -55.40 -7.39 3.58
C GLU A 299 -56.57 -7.69 4.52
N ALA A 300 -56.49 -7.26 5.78
CA ALA A 300 -57.51 -7.50 6.80
C ALA A 300 -58.65 -6.45 6.79
N THR A 301 -58.44 -5.24 6.22
CA THR A 301 -59.39 -4.12 6.35
C THR A 301 -60.09 -3.78 5.06
N ASN A 302 -59.45 -3.96 3.91
CA ASN A 302 -60.00 -3.66 2.60
C ASN A 302 -59.39 -4.53 1.50
N LEU A 303 -59.94 -5.73 1.33
CA LEU A 303 -59.45 -6.72 0.37
C LEU A 303 -59.40 -6.19 -1.08
N ASN A 304 -60.30 -5.27 -1.45
CA ASN A 304 -60.32 -4.68 -2.80
C ASN A 304 -59.09 -3.78 -3.03
N LEU A 305 -58.75 -2.92 -2.06
CA LEU A 305 -57.55 -2.11 -2.13
C LEU A 305 -56.29 -2.96 -2.08
N SER A 306 -56.23 -3.98 -1.19
CA SER A 306 -55.15 -4.95 -1.14
C SER A 306 -54.89 -5.56 -2.51
N HIS A 307 -55.94 -6.07 -3.19
CA HIS A 307 -55.84 -6.64 -4.53
C HIS A 307 -55.33 -5.65 -5.59
N GLN A 308 -55.81 -4.38 -5.52
CA GLN A 308 -55.36 -3.34 -6.44
C GLN A 308 -53.87 -3.07 -6.30
N TYR A 309 -53.37 -2.89 -5.07
CA TYR A 309 -51.97 -2.65 -4.83
C TYR A 309 -51.11 -3.89 -5.16
N LEU A 310 -51.60 -5.10 -4.87
CA LEU A 310 -50.91 -6.34 -5.23
C LEU A 310 -50.78 -6.46 -6.75
N LYS A 311 -51.83 -6.20 -7.51
CA LYS A 311 -51.79 -6.21 -8.98
C LYS A 311 -50.80 -5.18 -9.53
N LYS A 312 -50.76 -3.98 -8.94
CA LYS A 312 -49.78 -2.96 -9.28
C LYS A 312 -48.37 -3.39 -8.97
N ALA A 313 -48.13 -3.96 -7.76
CA ALA A 313 -46.85 -4.50 -7.39
C ALA A 313 -46.35 -5.59 -8.35
N MET A 314 -47.23 -6.53 -8.73
CA MET A 314 -46.94 -7.59 -9.71
C MET A 314 -46.56 -7.01 -11.09
N ALA A 315 -47.28 -5.99 -11.57
CA ALA A 315 -46.97 -5.34 -12.84
C ALA A 315 -45.60 -4.66 -12.80
N ILE A 316 -45.28 -3.92 -11.74
CA ILE A 316 -43.98 -3.26 -11.57
C ILE A 316 -42.85 -4.29 -11.40
N ASN A 317 -43.09 -5.33 -10.59
CA ASN A 317 -42.10 -6.41 -10.42
C ASN A 317 -41.74 -7.07 -11.75
N ASN A 318 -42.75 -7.29 -12.62
CA ASN A 318 -42.51 -7.87 -13.95
C ASN A 318 -41.73 -6.91 -14.87
N GLN A 319 -41.92 -5.59 -14.71
CA GLN A 319 -41.13 -4.60 -15.43
C GLN A 319 -39.66 -4.52 -14.95
N LEU A 320 -39.41 -4.75 -13.65
CA LEU A 320 -38.08 -4.71 -13.05
C LEU A 320 -37.30 -6.03 -13.26
N TYR A 321 -37.96 -7.14 -13.02
CA TYR A 321 -37.33 -8.47 -12.89
C TYR A 321 -37.97 -9.52 -13.82
N GLY A 322 -38.75 -9.11 -14.80
CA GLY A 322 -39.35 -10.03 -15.79
C GLY A 322 -38.28 -10.78 -16.59
N ALA A 323 -38.66 -11.88 -17.22
CA ALA A 323 -37.77 -12.77 -17.92
C ALA A 323 -36.84 -12.06 -18.94
N GLU A 324 -37.39 -11.10 -19.70
CA GLU A 324 -36.65 -10.30 -20.69
C GLU A 324 -35.54 -9.46 -20.01
N LYS A 325 -35.86 -8.79 -18.90
CA LYS A 325 -34.88 -7.99 -18.14
C LYS A 325 -33.84 -8.86 -17.47
N THR A 326 -34.23 -10.03 -16.94
CA THR A 326 -33.31 -11.01 -16.36
C THR A 326 -32.36 -11.55 -17.42
N GLN A 327 -32.86 -11.87 -18.62
CA GLN A 327 -32.00 -12.33 -19.71
C GLN A 327 -31.04 -11.23 -20.18
N ALA A 328 -31.51 -9.99 -20.33
CA ALA A 328 -30.68 -8.85 -20.68
C ALA A 328 -29.59 -8.61 -19.63
N LEU A 329 -29.95 -8.68 -18.34
CA LEU A 329 -28.97 -8.57 -17.23
C LEU A 329 -27.91 -9.65 -17.29
N GLN A 330 -28.31 -10.92 -17.46
CA GLN A 330 -27.36 -12.04 -17.58
C GLN A 330 -26.40 -11.84 -18.76
N LYS A 331 -26.89 -11.35 -19.90
CA LYS A 331 -26.08 -11.04 -21.07
C LYS A 331 -25.05 -9.94 -20.75
N THR A 332 -25.50 -8.81 -20.19
CA THR A 332 -24.61 -7.68 -19.83
C THR A 332 -23.53 -8.11 -18.83
N LEU A 333 -23.90 -8.91 -17.82
CA LEU A 333 -22.95 -9.42 -16.83
C LEU A 333 -21.94 -10.40 -17.44
N ALA A 334 -22.38 -11.27 -18.35
CA ALA A 334 -21.50 -12.21 -19.05
C ALA A 334 -20.48 -11.47 -19.95
N GLU A 335 -20.94 -10.45 -20.68
CA GLU A 335 -20.08 -9.60 -21.52
C GLU A 335 -19.03 -8.86 -20.68
N GLU A 336 -19.43 -8.29 -19.53
CA GLU A 336 -18.49 -7.63 -18.62
C GLU A 336 -17.50 -8.62 -17.99
N GLN A 337 -17.96 -9.81 -17.58
CA GLN A 337 -17.07 -10.84 -17.06
C GLN A 337 -16.05 -11.27 -18.11
N GLN A 338 -16.47 -11.47 -19.36
CA GLN A 338 -15.55 -11.77 -20.45
C GLN A 338 -14.54 -10.65 -20.70
N ARG A 339 -14.99 -9.39 -20.64
CA ARG A 339 -14.12 -8.22 -20.74
C ARG A 339 -13.07 -8.19 -19.63
N GLN A 340 -13.47 -8.45 -18.39
CA GLN A 340 -12.55 -8.48 -17.24
C GLN A 340 -11.52 -9.61 -17.40
N GLN A 341 -11.95 -10.77 -17.86
CA GLN A 341 -11.01 -11.88 -18.15
C GLN A 341 -10.00 -11.49 -19.23
N GLN A 342 -10.44 -10.88 -20.32
CA GLN A 342 -9.53 -10.41 -21.38
C GLN A 342 -8.50 -9.38 -20.86
N ILE A 343 -8.92 -8.47 -19.99
CA ILE A 343 -8.00 -7.50 -19.37
C ILE A 343 -6.96 -8.24 -18.50
N GLN A 344 -7.40 -9.20 -17.68
CA GLN A 344 -6.50 -9.99 -16.86
C GLN A 344 -5.51 -10.82 -17.70
N GLU A 345 -5.99 -11.45 -18.77
CA GLU A 345 -5.13 -12.18 -19.72
C GLU A 345 -4.08 -11.26 -20.35
N GLN A 346 -4.47 -10.08 -20.81
CA GLN A 346 -3.55 -9.10 -21.38
C GLN A 346 -2.51 -8.59 -20.36
N GLN A 347 -2.92 -8.41 -19.11
CA GLN A 347 -1.99 -8.04 -18.04
C GLN A 347 -0.99 -9.16 -17.76
N MET A 348 -1.47 -10.39 -17.64
CA MET A 348 -0.60 -11.57 -17.47
C MET A 348 0.36 -11.75 -18.63
N GLU A 349 -0.10 -11.55 -19.88
CA GLU A 349 0.77 -11.60 -21.06
C GLU A 349 1.87 -10.53 -21.00
N LYS A 350 1.52 -9.29 -20.64
CA LYS A 350 2.51 -8.20 -20.48
C LYS A 350 3.54 -8.53 -19.40
N GLU A 351 3.08 -9.03 -18.25
CA GLU A 351 3.99 -9.47 -17.19
C GLU A 351 4.89 -10.63 -17.63
N ASN A 352 4.34 -11.60 -18.33
CA ASN A 352 5.11 -12.73 -18.84
C ASN A 352 6.15 -12.29 -19.89
N ARG A 353 5.82 -11.35 -20.78
CA ARG A 353 6.79 -10.76 -21.71
C ARG A 353 7.91 -10.03 -20.98
N LEU A 354 7.59 -9.24 -19.94
CA LEU A 354 8.61 -8.57 -19.13
C LEU A 354 9.52 -9.57 -18.42
N LYS A 355 8.97 -10.67 -17.88
CA LYS A 355 9.74 -11.77 -17.28
C LYS A 355 10.63 -12.46 -18.32
N GLN A 356 10.12 -12.70 -19.54
CA GLN A 356 10.89 -13.25 -20.65
C GLN A 356 12.05 -12.34 -21.06
N TYR A 357 11.82 -11.03 -21.18
CA TYR A 357 12.89 -10.06 -21.47
C TYR A 357 13.94 -10.02 -20.36
N GLY A 358 13.52 -10.08 -19.09
CA GLY A 358 14.42 -10.19 -17.95
C GLY A 358 15.27 -11.46 -17.99
N PHE A 359 14.67 -12.59 -18.35
CA PHE A 359 15.36 -13.87 -18.51
C PHE A 359 16.37 -13.85 -19.67
N ILE A 360 15.97 -13.30 -20.84
CA ILE A 360 16.86 -13.16 -22.01
C ILE A 360 18.02 -12.22 -21.67
N ALA A 361 17.77 -11.11 -21.00
CA ALA A 361 18.82 -10.20 -20.54
C ALA A 361 19.77 -10.87 -19.55
N GLY A 362 19.26 -11.67 -18.60
CA GLY A 362 20.07 -12.47 -17.68
C GLY A 362 20.94 -13.50 -18.39
N LEU A 363 20.38 -14.18 -19.39
CA LEU A 363 21.13 -15.11 -20.23
C LEU A 363 22.23 -14.40 -21.05
N ALA A 364 21.92 -13.24 -21.61
CA ALA A 364 22.91 -12.43 -22.35
C ALA A 364 24.06 -11.98 -21.44
N ILE A 365 23.74 -11.55 -20.22
CA ILE A 365 24.76 -11.19 -19.21
C ILE A 365 25.62 -12.42 -18.84
N MET A 366 25.01 -13.59 -18.61
CA MET A 366 25.75 -14.82 -18.32
C MET A 366 26.67 -15.22 -19.47
N LEU A 367 26.18 -15.12 -20.71
CA LEU A 367 27.00 -15.40 -21.90
C LEU A 367 28.16 -14.41 -22.03
N LEU A 368 27.92 -13.15 -21.71
CA LEU A 368 28.96 -12.12 -21.71
C LEU A 368 30.04 -12.39 -20.63
N ILE A 369 29.59 -12.77 -19.43
CA ILE A 369 30.49 -13.18 -18.34
C ILE A 369 31.28 -14.44 -18.75
N ALA A 370 30.60 -15.44 -19.31
CA ALA A 370 31.24 -16.66 -19.80
C ALA A 370 32.28 -16.34 -20.91
N PHE A 371 31.94 -15.43 -21.82
CA PHE A 371 32.84 -14.98 -22.87
C PHE A 371 34.05 -14.24 -22.29
N ILE A 372 33.84 -13.36 -21.32
CA ILE A 372 34.93 -12.66 -20.63
C ILE A 372 35.83 -13.66 -19.88
N LEU A 373 35.24 -14.62 -19.17
CA LEU A 373 35.98 -15.67 -18.47
C LEU A 373 36.75 -16.57 -19.46
N TYR A 374 36.12 -16.92 -20.55
CA TYR A 374 36.79 -17.70 -21.62
C TYR A 374 37.96 -16.93 -22.22
N ARG A 375 37.77 -15.65 -22.53
CA ARG A 375 38.83 -14.77 -23.06
C ARG A 375 39.96 -14.58 -22.04
N ASN A 376 39.60 -14.36 -20.74
CA ASN A 376 40.56 -14.30 -19.67
C ASN A 376 41.34 -15.60 -19.48
N ASN A 377 40.67 -16.75 -19.65
CA ASN A 377 41.31 -18.03 -19.56
C ASN A 377 42.29 -18.29 -20.75
N LEU A 378 41.89 -17.86 -21.96
CA LEU A 378 42.80 -17.88 -23.13
C LEU A 378 44.01 -16.94 -22.93
N GLN A 379 43.80 -15.76 -22.38
CA GLN A 379 44.89 -14.84 -22.05
C GLN A 379 45.79 -15.42 -20.94
N LYS A 380 45.22 -15.98 -19.87
CA LYS A 380 45.98 -16.68 -18.82
C LYS A 380 46.80 -17.84 -19.40
N LYS A 381 46.22 -18.62 -20.32
CA LYS A 381 47.00 -19.70 -21.01
C LYS A 381 48.18 -19.13 -21.78
N LYS A 382 47.95 -18.07 -22.58
CA LYS A 382 49.04 -17.38 -23.31
C LYS A 382 50.08 -16.78 -22.38
N THR A 383 49.64 -16.12 -21.31
CA THR A 383 50.52 -15.50 -20.30
C THR A 383 51.27 -16.59 -19.54
N ASN A 384 50.62 -17.73 -19.20
CA ASN A 384 51.30 -18.85 -18.53
C ASN A 384 52.34 -19.51 -19.43
N ILE A 385 52.07 -19.66 -20.73
CA ILE A 385 53.05 -20.20 -21.70
C ILE A 385 54.22 -19.21 -21.80
N LEU A 386 53.95 -17.90 -21.89
CA LEU A 386 54.99 -16.87 -21.92
C LEU A 386 55.77 -16.84 -20.61
N LEU A 387 55.06 -16.93 -19.47
CA LEU A 387 55.64 -16.99 -18.15
C LEU A 387 56.50 -18.26 -17.95
N GLN A 388 56.02 -19.40 -18.49
CA GLN A 388 56.75 -20.65 -18.49
C GLN A 388 58.04 -20.51 -19.29
N HIS A 389 57.96 -19.89 -20.45
CA HIS A 389 59.15 -19.65 -21.29
C HIS A 389 60.10 -18.63 -20.69
N GLN A 390 59.58 -17.58 -20.02
CA GLN A 390 60.39 -16.65 -19.23
C GLN A 390 60.95 -17.32 -18.00
N LYS A 391 60.17 -18.19 -17.33
CA LYS A 391 60.67 -18.98 -16.18
C LYS A 391 61.77 -19.93 -16.56
N GLU A 392 61.62 -20.65 -17.68
CA GLU A 392 62.65 -21.53 -18.22
C GLU A 392 63.94 -20.74 -18.58
N LYS A 393 63.75 -19.54 -19.17
CA LYS A 393 64.86 -18.66 -19.50
C LYS A 393 65.52 -18.08 -18.26
N VAL A 394 64.70 -17.71 -17.25
CA VAL A 394 65.20 -17.23 -15.93
C VAL A 394 65.85 -18.38 -15.15
N GLU A 395 65.25 -19.58 -15.19
CA GLU A 395 65.83 -20.77 -14.56
C GLU A 395 67.17 -21.18 -15.21
N SER A 396 67.23 -21.08 -16.54
CA SER A 396 68.47 -21.25 -17.28
C SER A 396 69.52 -20.21 -16.91
N THR A 397 69.09 -18.93 -16.83
CA THR A 397 69.98 -17.82 -16.43
C THR A 397 70.31 -17.85 -14.93
N LEU A 398 69.34 -18.28 -14.09
CA LEU A 398 69.55 -18.52 -12.65
C LEU A 398 70.42 -19.76 -12.39
N SER A 399 70.32 -20.80 -13.23
CA SER A 399 71.21 -21.94 -13.16
C SER A 399 72.63 -21.56 -13.52
N GLU A 400 72.78 -20.68 -14.50
CA GLU A 400 74.05 -20.07 -14.89
C GLU A 400 74.58 -19.10 -13.82
N LEU A 401 73.69 -18.33 -13.18
CA LEU A 401 74.01 -17.43 -12.05
C LEU A 401 74.20 -18.22 -10.76
N LYS A 402 73.40 -19.29 -10.51
CA LYS A 402 73.57 -20.19 -9.34
C LYS A 402 74.85 -21.04 -9.40
N SER A 403 75.34 -21.36 -10.59
CA SER A 403 76.66 -21.97 -10.71
C SER A 403 77.74 -20.97 -10.27
N THR A 404 77.42 -19.67 -10.36
CA THR A 404 78.32 -18.58 -9.96
C THR A 404 78.07 -18.09 -8.51
N GLN A 405 76.81 -18.19 -8.02
CA GLN A 405 76.42 -17.70 -6.70
C GLN A 405 76.18 -18.77 -5.64
N SER A 406 76.18 -20.07 -6.04
CA SER A 406 75.87 -21.19 -5.12
C SER A 406 76.91 -21.41 -4.03
N GLN A 407 77.94 -20.61 -3.96
CA GLN A 407 78.88 -20.60 -2.89
C GLN A 407 78.61 -19.56 -1.79
N LEU A 408 77.69 -18.67 -1.93
CA LEU A 408 77.55 -17.56 -1.02
C LEU A 408 76.24 -17.41 -0.23
N ILE A 409 75.14 -18.02 -0.64
CA ILE A 409 73.89 -17.79 0.07
C ILE A 409 73.04 -19.09 0.19
N GLN A 410 73.56 -20.06 0.94
CA GLN A 410 72.86 -21.31 1.22
C GLN A 410 72.25 -21.41 2.62
N SER A 411 72.17 -20.37 3.37
CA SER A 411 71.90 -20.55 4.81
C SER A 411 70.67 -19.76 5.37
N GLU A 412 70.04 -18.78 4.69
CA GLU A 412 69.26 -17.89 5.53
C GLU A 412 67.74 -17.64 5.10
N LYS A 413 67.27 -18.20 4.06
CA LYS A 413 65.86 -17.82 3.66
C LYS A 413 64.97 -18.94 3.17
N MET A 414 64.85 -20.03 3.89
CA MET A 414 63.83 -21.04 3.56
C MET A 414 62.86 -21.42 4.69
N ALA A 415 62.68 -20.64 5.69
CA ALA A 415 61.82 -21.04 6.81
C ALA A 415 60.46 -20.28 6.92
N SER A 416 60.18 -19.30 6.07
CA SER A 416 59.08 -18.38 6.41
C SER A 416 57.86 -18.33 5.49
N LEU A 417 57.77 -19.06 4.40
CA LEU A 417 56.72 -18.79 3.41
C LEU A 417 55.75 -19.95 3.07
N GLY A 418 55.91 -21.10 3.69
CA GLY A 418 55.12 -22.30 3.34
C GLY A 418 53.79 -22.46 4.07
N GLU A 419 53.64 -21.90 5.23
CA GLU A 419 52.54 -22.27 6.13
C GLU A 419 51.27 -21.37 6.03
N LEU A 420 51.43 -20.20 5.42
CA LEU A 420 50.35 -19.20 5.49
C LEU A 420 49.24 -19.36 4.41
N THR A 421 49.56 -20.04 3.32
CA THR A 421 48.65 -20.04 2.13
C THR A 421 47.50 -21.04 2.23
N ALA A 422 47.71 -22.14 2.93
CA ALA A 422 46.72 -23.22 2.99
C ALA A 422 45.52 -22.93 3.94
N GLY A 423 45.76 -22.28 5.07
CA GLY A 423 44.68 -21.95 6.03
C GLY A 423 43.69 -20.90 5.52
N ILE A 424 44.18 -20.04 4.69
CA ILE A 424 43.46 -18.85 4.20
C ILE A 424 42.48 -19.18 3.11
N ALA A 425 42.86 -20.06 2.17
CA ALA A 425 41.96 -20.49 1.08
C ALA A 425 40.70 -21.17 1.65
N HIS A 426 40.86 -21.94 2.74
CA HIS A 426 39.75 -22.64 3.37
C HIS A 426 38.75 -21.72 4.08
N GLU A 427 39.23 -20.66 4.71
CA GLU A 427 38.35 -19.72 5.42
C GLU A 427 37.57 -18.76 4.48
N ILE A 428 38.12 -18.49 3.30
CA ILE A 428 37.41 -17.71 2.25
C ILE A 428 36.42 -18.60 1.46
N GLN A 429 36.77 -19.86 1.21
CA GLN A 429 35.88 -20.79 0.51
C GLN A 429 34.56 -21.01 1.26
N ASN A 430 34.55 -21.03 2.58
CA ASN A 430 33.36 -21.31 3.35
C ASN A 430 32.23 -20.28 3.13
N PRO A 431 32.44 -18.96 3.33
CA PRO A 431 31.36 -17.99 3.08
C PRO A 431 30.99 -17.89 1.60
N LEU A 432 31.92 -18.10 0.67
CA LEU A 432 31.61 -18.10 -0.77
C LEU A 432 30.76 -19.31 -1.18
N ASN A 433 30.93 -20.47 -0.56
CA ASN A 433 30.08 -21.64 -0.78
C ASN A 433 28.63 -21.35 -0.34
N PHE A 434 28.43 -20.61 0.76
CA PHE A 434 27.09 -20.21 1.17
C PHE A 434 26.46 -19.21 0.20
N VAL A 435 27.22 -18.22 -0.29
CA VAL A 435 26.75 -17.29 -1.32
C VAL A 435 26.29 -18.04 -2.57
N ASN A 436 27.10 -18.98 -3.04
CA ASN A 436 26.77 -19.78 -4.23
C ASN A 436 25.53 -20.65 -4.00
N ASN A 437 25.47 -21.37 -2.86
CA ASN A 437 24.35 -22.24 -2.54
C ASN A 437 23.01 -21.46 -2.44
N PHE A 438 23.00 -20.33 -1.75
CA PHE A 438 21.77 -19.52 -1.65
C PHE A 438 21.40 -18.88 -2.99
N SER A 439 22.37 -18.53 -3.83
CA SER A 439 22.12 -18.05 -5.19
C SER A 439 21.51 -19.14 -6.08
N GLU A 440 21.97 -20.39 -5.92
CA GLU A 440 21.44 -21.55 -6.65
C GLU A 440 20.02 -21.89 -6.21
N VAL A 441 19.77 -21.88 -4.89
CA VAL A 441 18.42 -22.05 -4.33
C VAL A 441 17.48 -20.94 -4.81
N ASN A 442 17.94 -19.67 -4.85
CA ASN A 442 17.14 -18.57 -5.38
C ASN A 442 16.79 -18.75 -6.85
N TYR A 443 17.69 -19.32 -7.63
CA TYR A 443 17.40 -19.67 -9.03
C TYR A 443 16.27 -20.71 -9.15
N GLU A 444 16.28 -21.73 -8.30
CA GLU A 444 15.23 -22.75 -8.26
C GLU A 444 13.89 -22.14 -7.80
N LEU A 445 13.90 -21.34 -6.73
CA LEU A 445 12.73 -20.66 -6.20
C LEU A 445 12.11 -19.67 -7.20
N VAL A 446 12.91 -18.99 -8.00
CA VAL A 446 12.40 -18.10 -9.08
C VAL A 446 11.68 -18.91 -10.14
N ASN A 447 12.16 -20.11 -10.48
CA ASN A 447 11.48 -21.00 -11.42
C ASN A 447 10.15 -21.52 -10.84
N GLU A 448 10.13 -21.89 -9.56
CA GLU A 448 8.93 -22.33 -8.87
C GLU A 448 7.91 -21.18 -8.75
N LEU A 449 8.36 -19.98 -8.42
CA LEU A 449 7.56 -18.76 -8.40
C LEU A 449 6.86 -18.53 -9.76
N GLN A 450 7.57 -18.73 -10.86
CA GLN A 450 7.02 -18.59 -12.20
C GLN A 450 5.93 -19.63 -12.50
N GLU A 451 6.06 -20.84 -12.00
CA GLU A 451 5.06 -21.90 -12.16
C GLU A 451 3.80 -21.63 -11.32
N GLU A 452 3.97 -21.20 -10.07
CA GLU A 452 2.84 -20.91 -9.21
C GLU A 452 2.07 -19.65 -9.69
N LEU A 453 2.75 -18.66 -10.23
CA LEU A 453 2.12 -17.51 -10.88
C LEU A 453 1.33 -17.92 -12.15
N LYS A 454 1.84 -18.86 -12.96
CA LYS A 454 1.12 -19.37 -14.14
C LYS A 454 -0.14 -20.16 -13.77
N THR A 455 -0.11 -20.84 -12.63
CA THR A 455 -1.25 -21.62 -12.11
C THR A 455 -2.24 -20.79 -11.30
N GLY A 456 -1.96 -19.50 -11.10
CA GLY A 456 -2.85 -18.56 -10.41
C GLY A 456 -2.84 -18.69 -8.88
N LYS A 457 -1.88 -19.38 -8.31
CA LYS A 457 -1.74 -19.58 -6.87
C LYS A 457 -0.90 -18.45 -6.24
N ILE A 458 -1.57 -17.35 -5.98
CA ILE A 458 -0.90 -16.12 -5.54
C ILE A 458 -0.30 -16.25 -4.13
N ASP A 459 -0.95 -16.99 -3.24
CA ASP A 459 -0.47 -17.13 -1.86
C ASP A 459 0.82 -17.94 -1.79
N GLU A 460 0.93 -19.02 -2.58
CA GLU A 460 2.15 -19.80 -2.74
C GLU A 460 3.26 -18.96 -3.40
N ALA A 461 2.94 -18.21 -4.43
CA ALA A 461 3.87 -17.31 -5.10
C ALA A 461 4.41 -16.22 -4.14
N LEU A 462 3.56 -15.70 -3.25
CA LEU A 462 3.97 -14.72 -2.23
C LEU A 462 4.91 -15.34 -1.20
N SER A 463 4.67 -16.60 -0.80
CA SER A 463 5.54 -17.35 0.09
C SER A 463 6.93 -17.53 -0.52
N ILE A 464 7.00 -18.00 -1.77
CA ILE A 464 8.26 -18.19 -2.49
C ILE A 464 9.03 -16.86 -2.65
N SER A 465 8.33 -15.76 -2.91
CA SER A 465 8.95 -14.43 -2.98
C SER A 465 9.60 -14.00 -1.67
N ASN A 466 8.99 -14.36 -0.53
CA ASN A 466 9.58 -14.12 0.78
C ASN A 466 10.83 -14.98 1.02
N ASP A 467 10.81 -16.25 0.62
CA ASP A 467 11.95 -17.15 0.71
C ASP A 467 13.15 -16.65 -0.12
N ILE A 468 12.89 -16.13 -1.32
CA ILE A 468 13.92 -15.48 -2.16
C ILE A 468 14.52 -14.28 -1.44
N LYS A 469 13.69 -13.44 -0.83
CA LYS A 469 14.15 -12.27 -0.08
C LYS A 469 15.03 -12.66 1.13
N ASP A 470 14.61 -13.68 1.88
CA ASP A 470 15.39 -14.17 3.02
C ASP A 470 16.75 -14.75 2.59
N ASN A 471 16.80 -15.39 1.44
CA ASN A 471 18.06 -15.88 0.87
C ASN A 471 18.95 -14.75 0.39
N GLU A 472 18.41 -13.67 -0.19
CA GLU A 472 19.19 -12.46 -0.54
C GLU A 472 19.84 -11.81 0.68
N GLU A 473 19.14 -11.79 1.83
CA GLU A 473 19.73 -11.30 3.09
C GLU A 473 20.89 -12.17 3.55
N LYS A 474 20.79 -13.50 3.39
CA LYS A 474 21.87 -14.44 3.71
C LYS A 474 23.06 -14.29 2.77
N ILE A 475 22.84 -14.12 1.48
CA ILE A 475 23.88 -13.84 0.48
C ILE A 475 24.66 -12.58 0.87
N ASN A 476 23.98 -11.50 1.20
CA ASN A 476 24.61 -10.24 1.63
C ASN A 476 25.39 -10.41 2.94
N HIS A 477 24.86 -11.16 3.90
CA HIS A 477 25.54 -11.46 5.17
C HIS A 477 26.85 -12.22 4.93
N HIS A 478 26.83 -13.28 4.14
CA HIS A 478 28.03 -14.09 3.86
C HIS A 478 29.04 -13.34 2.97
N GLY A 479 28.60 -12.51 2.05
CA GLY A 479 29.47 -11.62 1.27
C GLY A 479 30.26 -10.65 2.15
N LYS A 480 29.58 -10.00 3.11
CA LYS A 480 30.24 -9.14 4.11
C LYS A 480 31.21 -9.90 5.03
N ARG A 481 30.89 -11.16 5.34
CA ARG A 481 31.77 -12.01 6.15
C ARG A 481 33.06 -12.37 5.40
N ALA A 482 32.98 -12.67 4.10
CA ALA A 482 34.15 -12.91 3.26
C ALA A 482 35.05 -11.65 3.17
N ASP A 483 34.48 -10.47 2.99
CA ASP A 483 35.23 -9.20 2.99
C ASP A 483 35.93 -8.93 4.32
N ALA A 484 35.26 -9.21 5.45
CA ALA A 484 35.87 -9.08 6.79
C ALA A 484 37.05 -10.05 7.03
N ILE A 485 36.96 -11.29 6.52
CA ILE A 485 38.04 -12.27 6.60
C ILE A 485 39.27 -11.78 5.82
N VAL A 486 39.07 -11.29 4.59
CA VAL A 486 40.16 -10.74 3.76
C VAL A 486 40.82 -9.53 4.44
N LYS A 487 40.03 -8.63 5.02
CA LYS A 487 40.55 -7.46 5.75
C LYS A 487 41.29 -7.82 7.03
N GLY A 488 40.77 -8.80 7.80
CA GLY A 488 41.41 -9.30 9.00
C GLY A 488 42.77 -9.94 8.72
N MET A 489 42.91 -10.55 7.57
CA MET A 489 44.08 -11.28 7.13
C MET A 489 45.27 -10.39 6.77
N LEU A 490 45.04 -9.22 6.16
CA LEU A 490 46.09 -8.24 5.87
C LEU A 490 46.69 -7.66 7.16
N GLN A 491 46.02 -7.74 8.29
CA GLN A 491 46.52 -7.32 9.59
C GLN A 491 47.35 -8.39 10.32
N HIS A 492 47.23 -9.68 9.94
CA HIS A 492 47.83 -10.80 10.70
C HIS A 492 49.07 -11.46 10.07
N SER A 493 49.61 -10.92 9.00
CA SER A 493 50.78 -11.46 8.29
C SER A 493 52.11 -11.34 9.06
N ARG A 494 52.09 -11.38 10.40
CA ARG A 494 53.33 -11.40 11.22
C ARG A 494 53.27 -12.56 12.21
N SER A 495 54.05 -13.55 11.94
CA SER A 495 54.18 -14.84 12.60
C SER A 495 54.31 -14.81 14.13
N SER A 496 53.36 -15.44 14.81
CA SER A 496 53.57 -15.99 16.16
C SER A 496 53.29 -17.50 16.15
N THR A 497 53.85 -18.24 17.04
CA THR A 497 53.69 -19.71 17.13
C THR A 497 52.29 -20.16 17.56
N GLY A 498 51.39 -19.20 17.88
CA GLY A 498 49.97 -19.45 18.09
C GLY A 498 49.56 -20.31 19.29
N VAL A 499 50.49 -20.79 20.08
CA VAL A 499 50.19 -21.67 21.20
C VAL A 499 50.03 -20.85 22.47
N LYS A 500 48.82 -20.92 23.06
CA LYS A 500 48.56 -20.33 24.37
C LYS A 500 49.16 -21.22 25.45
N GLU A 501 49.88 -20.62 26.39
CA GLU A 501 50.42 -21.31 27.54
C GLU A 501 50.15 -20.55 28.85
N PRO A 502 50.02 -21.27 29.98
CA PRO A 502 49.80 -20.64 31.28
C PRO A 502 50.97 -19.75 31.63
N THR A 503 50.79 -18.45 31.58
CA THR A 503 51.87 -17.46 31.72
C THR A 503 51.57 -16.52 32.89
N ASN A 504 52.56 -16.26 33.72
CA ASN A 504 52.50 -15.23 34.74
C ASN A 504 52.66 -13.85 34.09
N ILE A 505 51.55 -13.10 34.01
CA ILE A 505 51.52 -11.80 33.33
C ILE A 505 52.38 -10.75 34.04
N ASN A 506 52.50 -10.81 35.36
CA ASN A 506 53.29 -9.89 36.13
C ASN A 506 54.83 -10.10 35.84
N ALA A 507 55.23 -11.36 35.78
CA ALA A 507 56.63 -11.72 35.42
C ALA A 507 56.89 -11.30 33.94
N LEU A 508 55.96 -11.55 33.04
CA LEU A 508 56.12 -11.17 31.64
C LEU A 508 56.17 -9.64 31.48
N ALA A 509 55.35 -8.89 32.19
CA ALA A 509 55.33 -7.42 32.15
C ALA A 509 56.65 -6.85 32.69
N ASP A 510 57.20 -7.42 33.77
CA ASP A 510 58.46 -7.00 34.36
C ASP A 510 59.66 -7.31 33.45
N GLU A 511 59.64 -8.51 32.82
CA GLU A 511 60.70 -8.93 31.89
C GLU A 511 60.78 -7.99 30.67
N TYR A 512 59.65 -7.73 30.04
CA TYR A 512 59.62 -6.86 28.87
C TYR A 512 59.83 -5.39 29.21
N LEU A 513 59.43 -4.92 30.40
CA LEU A 513 59.75 -3.58 30.88
C LEU A 513 61.28 -3.40 31.03
N LYS A 514 61.94 -4.38 31.64
CA LYS A 514 63.43 -4.41 31.77
C LYS A 514 64.11 -4.48 30.42
N LEU A 515 63.59 -5.32 29.52
CA LEU A 515 64.07 -5.44 28.13
C LEU A 515 63.98 -4.11 27.37
N ALA A 516 62.86 -3.44 27.43
CA ALA A 516 62.63 -2.12 26.77
C ALA A 516 63.57 -1.06 27.36
N TYR A 517 63.68 -1.02 28.68
CA TYR A 517 64.53 -0.07 29.37
C TYR A 517 66.03 -0.28 29.04
N HIS A 518 66.55 -1.52 29.15
CA HIS A 518 67.94 -1.84 28.82
C HIS A 518 68.25 -1.70 27.33
N GLY A 519 67.23 -2.01 26.43
CA GLY A 519 67.36 -1.80 25.01
C GLY A 519 67.59 -0.33 24.65
N LEU A 520 66.83 0.56 25.29
CA LEU A 520 67.01 2.01 25.12
C LEU A 520 68.30 2.53 25.69
N ARG A 521 68.73 2.08 26.91
CA ARG A 521 69.99 2.46 27.49
C ARG A 521 71.23 1.93 26.72
N ALA A 522 71.06 0.82 26.01
CA ALA A 522 72.09 0.32 25.09
C ALA A 522 72.30 1.23 23.88
N LYS A 523 71.22 1.88 23.41
CA LYS A 523 71.25 2.84 22.29
C LYS A 523 71.63 4.24 22.70
N ASP A 524 71.22 4.68 23.89
CA ASP A 524 71.50 5.99 24.45
C ASP A 524 71.85 5.86 25.93
N LYS A 525 73.14 5.96 26.21
CA LYS A 525 73.70 5.86 27.58
C LYS A 525 73.26 7.00 28.51
N SER A 526 72.75 8.09 27.94
CA SER A 526 72.25 9.22 28.71
C SER A 526 70.78 9.00 29.15
N PHE A 527 70.06 8.05 28.56
CA PHE A 527 68.68 7.74 28.93
C PHE A 527 68.63 7.19 30.37
N ASN A 528 67.87 7.84 31.23
CA ASN A 528 67.59 7.39 32.58
C ASN A 528 66.11 7.74 32.95
N ALA A 529 65.38 6.73 33.34
CA ALA A 529 63.97 6.93 33.79
C ALA A 529 63.74 6.08 35.05
N ARG A 530 63.05 6.63 36.02
CA ARG A 530 62.66 5.90 37.22
C ARG A 530 61.54 4.95 36.89
N LEU A 531 61.71 3.66 37.09
CA LEU A 531 60.70 2.64 36.94
C LEU A 531 59.93 2.47 38.24
N LYS A 532 58.56 2.51 38.14
CA LYS A 532 57.65 2.15 39.24
C LYS A 532 56.78 1.01 38.76
N THR A 533 56.73 -0.05 39.49
CA THR A 533 55.91 -1.22 39.20
C THR A 533 54.92 -1.45 40.34
N ASP A 534 53.70 -1.73 40.01
CA ASP A 534 52.65 -2.07 40.95
C ASP A 534 51.85 -3.24 40.33
N PHE A 535 52.19 -4.45 40.81
CA PHE A 535 51.64 -5.69 40.24
C PHE A 535 50.72 -6.37 41.24
N ASP A 536 49.51 -6.66 40.82
CA ASP A 536 48.55 -7.42 41.60
C ASP A 536 48.95 -8.90 41.65
N GLU A 537 49.44 -9.32 42.78
CA GLU A 537 49.94 -10.71 43.01
C GLU A 537 48.78 -11.74 43.01
N THR A 538 47.54 -11.31 43.06
CA THR A 538 46.37 -12.19 43.03
C THR A 538 46.05 -12.73 41.63
N ILE A 539 46.65 -12.17 40.59
CA ILE A 539 46.46 -12.58 39.19
C ILE A 539 47.28 -13.84 38.92
N GLY A 540 46.90 -14.97 39.16
CA GLY A 540 47.60 -16.20 38.83
C GLY A 540 48.06 -16.32 37.37
N ASN A 541 48.42 -17.49 36.92
CA ASN A 541 48.79 -17.73 35.52
C ASN A 541 47.55 -17.57 34.60
N ILE A 542 47.68 -16.80 33.55
CA ILE A 542 46.67 -16.62 32.50
C ILE A 542 47.11 -17.32 31.21
N ASN A 543 46.14 -17.88 30.50
CA ASN A 543 46.39 -18.66 29.29
C ASN A 543 46.50 -17.72 28.08
N ILE A 544 47.69 -17.29 27.76
CA ILE A 544 48.01 -16.31 26.71
C ILE A 544 49.11 -16.83 25.79
N ILE A 545 49.33 -16.15 24.69
CA ILE A 545 50.50 -16.33 23.82
C ILE A 545 51.55 -15.33 24.30
N PRO A 546 52.59 -15.76 25.04
CA PRO A 546 53.54 -14.84 25.70
C PRO A 546 54.24 -13.90 24.73
N GLN A 547 54.56 -14.41 23.53
CA GLN A 547 55.23 -13.63 22.49
C GLN A 547 54.38 -12.49 21.94
N ASP A 548 53.08 -12.69 21.78
CA ASP A 548 52.17 -11.66 21.26
C ASP A 548 51.94 -10.58 22.32
N ILE A 549 51.69 -11.00 23.56
CA ILE A 549 51.55 -10.06 24.68
C ILE A 549 52.87 -9.33 24.92
N GLY A 550 53.98 -10.03 24.88
CA GLY A 550 55.29 -9.42 25.00
C GLY A 550 55.56 -8.34 23.95
N ARG A 551 55.15 -8.55 22.68
CA ARG A 551 55.26 -7.52 21.63
C ARG A 551 54.38 -6.30 21.94
N VAL A 552 53.16 -6.50 22.43
CA VAL A 552 52.28 -5.41 22.83
C VAL A 552 52.89 -4.61 23.95
N LEU A 553 53.38 -5.31 25.00
CA LEU A 553 54.06 -4.69 26.14
C LEU A 553 55.30 -3.92 25.70
N LEU A 554 56.12 -4.51 24.84
CA LEU A 554 57.34 -3.86 24.33
C LEU A 554 57.03 -2.57 23.56
N ASN A 555 56.00 -2.59 22.74
CA ASN A 555 55.54 -1.40 22.00
C ASN A 555 55.01 -0.32 22.95
N LEU A 556 54.22 -0.70 23.96
CA LEU A 556 53.68 0.24 24.94
C LEU A 556 54.82 0.87 25.77
N TYR A 557 55.77 0.07 26.23
CA TYR A 557 56.90 0.56 27.01
C TYR A 557 57.83 1.46 26.19
N ASN A 558 58.13 1.10 24.95
CA ASN A 558 58.91 1.93 24.05
C ASN A 558 58.23 3.29 23.80
N ASN A 559 56.91 3.31 23.61
CA ASN A 559 56.16 4.55 23.45
C ASN A 559 56.17 5.39 24.74
N ALA A 560 56.03 4.75 25.90
CA ALA A 560 56.11 5.42 27.19
C ALA A 560 57.48 6.04 27.41
N PHE A 561 58.57 5.29 27.14
CA PHE A 561 59.95 5.78 27.25
C PHE A 561 60.22 6.91 26.25
N TYR A 562 59.73 6.79 25.02
CA TYR A 562 59.85 7.86 24.05
C TYR A 562 59.17 9.15 24.54
N ALA A 563 57.93 9.04 25.05
CA ALA A 563 57.17 10.19 25.55
C ALA A 563 57.89 10.90 26.74
N VAL A 564 58.45 10.13 27.69
CA VAL A 564 59.18 10.75 28.80
C VAL A 564 60.54 11.34 28.36
N THR A 565 61.13 10.78 27.31
CA THR A 565 62.38 11.32 26.72
C THR A 565 62.12 12.64 26.00
N GLU A 566 61.08 12.70 25.20
CA GLU A 566 60.64 13.94 24.54
C GLU A 566 60.29 15.04 25.56
N LYS A 567 59.65 14.65 26.67
CA LYS A 567 59.30 15.60 27.72
C LYS A 567 60.54 16.15 28.44
N VAL A 568 61.55 15.33 28.62
CA VAL A 568 62.92 15.77 29.16
C VAL A 568 63.52 16.81 28.19
N ARG A 569 63.44 16.60 26.89
CA ARG A 569 63.99 17.53 25.88
C ARG A 569 63.24 18.87 25.82
N GLN A 570 61.95 18.88 26.17
CA GLN A 570 61.13 20.08 26.10
C GLN A 570 61.09 20.90 27.39
N GLN A 571 61.42 20.32 28.56
CA GLN A 571 61.41 20.96 29.89
C GLN A 571 62.79 20.98 30.51
N SER A 572 63.40 22.14 30.52
CA SER A 572 64.69 22.33 31.26
C SER A 572 64.44 22.50 32.76
N GLU A 573 65.18 21.78 33.56
CA GLU A 573 65.63 21.96 34.95
C GLU A 573 64.91 21.27 36.12
N ASN A 574 63.71 20.62 36.02
CA ASN A 574 63.26 19.86 37.21
C ASN A 574 62.42 18.61 36.94
N TYR A 575 62.34 18.15 35.69
CA TYR A 575 61.54 16.95 35.36
C TYR A 575 62.38 15.67 35.53
N GLN A 576 61.96 14.82 36.46
CA GLN A 576 62.52 13.46 36.61
C GLN A 576 61.69 12.46 35.83
N PRO A 577 62.17 11.90 34.72
CA PRO A 577 61.43 10.95 33.93
C PRO A 577 61.08 9.70 34.74
N ALA A 578 59.86 9.33 34.79
CA ALA A 578 59.39 8.13 35.47
C ALA A 578 58.29 7.44 34.59
N VAL A 579 58.41 6.12 34.52
CA VAL A 579 57.38 5.27 33.89
C VAL A 579 56.82 4.36 34.97
N SER A 580 55.49 4.38 35.11
CA SER A 580 54.79 3.53 36.07
C SER A 580 54.01 2.46 35.31
N VAL A 581 54.16 1.23 35.73
CA VAL A 581 53.45 0.07 35.16
C VAL A 581 52.62 -0.57 36.26
N THR A 582 51.33 -0.60 36.07
CA THR A 582 50.39 -1.23 37.00
C THR A 582 49.68 -2.37 36.29
N VAL A 583 49.64 -3.54 36.89
CA VAL A 583 48.87 -4.69 36.43
C VAL A 583 47.84 -4.99 37.50
N THR A 584 46.56 -4.86 37.13
CA THR A 584 45.44 -5.04 38.06
C THR A 584 44.39 -5.96 37.47
N HIS A 585 43.71 -6.68 38.33
CA HIS A 585 42.54 -7.46 37.94
C HIS A 585 41.30 -6.54 37.88
N GLN A 586 40.97 -6.04 36.69
CA GLN A 586 39.71 -5.32 36.47
C GLN A 586 38.71 -6.20 35.72
N GLN A 587 37.52 -6.42 36.30
CA GLN A 587 36.38 -6.91 35.52
C GLN A 587 35.93 -5.81 34.56
N PHE A 588 36.10 -6.03 33.26
CA PHE A 588 35.54 -5.15 32.23
C PHE A 588 34.02 -5.27 32.22
N GLN A 589 33.29 -4.32 32.77
CA GLN A 589 31.92 -4.06 32.40
C GLN A 589 31.95 -3.31 31.08
N LEU A 590 31.54 -4.00 30.00
CA LEU A 590 31.28 -3.37 28.72
C LEU A 590 30.10 -2.38 28.90
N LEU A 591 30.42 -1.12 29.10
CA LEU A 591 29.48 -0.03 28.92
C LEU A 591 29.17 0.08 27.42
N GLN A 592 28.08 -0.54 27.00
CA GLN A 592 27.40 -0.16 25.76
C GLN A 592 26.97 1.32 25.90
N LYS A 593 27.70 2.23 25.32
CA LYS A 593 27.20 3.56 25.00
C LYS A 593 26.74 3.57 23.57
N LYS A 594 25.44 3.96 23.45
CA LYS A 594 24.61 4.20 22.26
C LYS A 594 25.30 4.97 21.15
#